data_804f983d9ab17f15b05e64bc96ed7468
#
_entry.id   804f983d9ab17f15b05e64bc96ed7468
#
_cell.length_a   1.000
_cell.length_b   1.000
_cell.length_c   1.000
_cell.angle_alpha   90.00
_cell.angle_beta   90.00
_cell.angle_gamma   90.00
#
_symmetry.space_group_name_H-M   'P 1'
#
loop_
_entity.id
_entity.type
_entity.pdbx_description
1 polymer ?
#
loop_
_entity_poly.entity_id
_entity_poly.type
_entity_poly.pdbx_seq_one_letter_code
_entity_poly.pdbx_strand_id
1 'polypeptide(L)'
;MQNNSSNWRQKPNEYLEKLFNSQEEGTLMGSLTENGYIQSGVAVFSPDAWAYDGSIFLEFTLTDKGQNNKDDIISSVFSYINLINKEGIVEDHFNELKSINQIAFENYTPQTPLSLAISLSLRVYDIEPKHIIDSEYVTENFSPELVRSVLNQMNSENIRIYHVSPDEVTNQNLQFADGGYRVEDISKDSFQEWSNTSLALVIPNPEVIEDDDEQSLGLALADYKSPKKAYSDDGVQAYLSHTQYFKGRESTLQVGLISDLPMSTVDNLISSGLLTIMFLNNNRSLYQRAFKRGIAIDPSPNDEGNLVFRLYGRSSKQIDYATKILEKFDDFQPKEFMFNNAVKLLKDF
;
A
#
# COMPACT_ATOMS: atom_id res chain seq x y z
N MET A 1 10.87 19.82 -1.91
CA MET A 1 12.15 19.47 -1.26
C MET A 1 13.29 19.56 -2.25
N GLN A 2 14.55 19.57 -1.79
CA GLN A 2 15.69 19.51 -2.69
C GLN A 2 15.71 18.19 -3.48
N ASN A 3 16.10 18.26 -4.77
CA ASN A 3 16.32 17.07 -5.58
C ASN A 3 17.43 16.23 -4.95
N ASN A 4 17.19 14.95 -4.77
CA ASN A 4 18.12 13.98 -4.20
C ASN A 4 18.19 12.68 -5.00
N SER A 5 17.85 12.72 -6.29
CA SER A 5 17.88 11.58 -7.21
C SER A 5 19.27 10.91 -7.30
N SER A 6 20.34 11.69 -7.07
CA SER A 6 21.70 11.15 -6.99
C SER A 6 21.91 10.13 -5.85
N ASN A 7 21.03 10.11 -4.85
CA ASN A 7 21.08 9.17 -3.72
C ASN A 7 20.27 7.89 -3.97
N TRP A 8 20.10 7.53 -5.23
CA TRP A 8 19.27 6.39 -5.63
C TRP A 8 19.67 5.02 -5.03
N ARG A 9 20.94 4.85 -4.62
CA ARG A 9 21.41 3.64 -3.93
C ARG A 9 21.04 3.62 -2.44
N GLN A 10 21.08 4.78 -1.78
CA GLN A 10 20.81 4.94 -0.35
C GLN A 10 19.32 4.99 -0.02
N LYS A 11 18.47 5.20 -1.02
CA LYS A 11 17.01 5.13 -0.91
C LYS A 11 16.37 5.94 0.25
N PRO A 12 16.81 7.19 0.55
CA PRO A 12 16.28 7.92 1.70
C PRO A 12 14.78 8.20 1.58
N ASN A 13 14.28 8.43 0.36
CA ASN A 13 12.88 8.68 0.08
C ASN A 13 12.04 7.42 0.27
N GLU A 14 12.44 6.30 -0.33
CA GLU A 14 11.74 5.01 -0.20
C GLU A 14 11.73 4.52 1.26
N TYR A 15 12.80 4.80 2.01
CA TYR A 15 12.86 4.50 3.43
C TYR A 15 11.73 5.21 4.21
N LEU A 16 11.55 6.51 4.01
CA LEU A 16 10.48 7.27 4.65
C LEU A 16 9.11 6.89 4.12
N GLU A 17 8.98 6.74 2.81
CA GLU A 17 7.73 6.32 2.17
C GLU A 17 7.19 5.02 2.77
N LYS A 18 8.07 4.04 2.99
CA LYS A 18 7.73 2.79 3.65
C LYS A 18 7.18 2.99 5.06
N LEU A 19 7.79 3.87 5.87
CA LEU A 19 7.33 4.15 7.24
C LEU A 19 5.97 4.85 7.22
N PHE A 20 5.81 5.87 6.38
CA PHE A 20 4.57 6.64 6.29
C PHE A 20 3.40 5.83 5.74
N ASN A 21 3.64 4.89 4.83
CA ASN A 21 2.61 4.03 4.23
C ASN A 21 2.28 2.79 5.06
N SER A 22 2.91 2.58 6.22
CA SER A 22 2.60 1.42 7.05
C SER A 22 1.13 1.43 7.50
N GLN A 23 0.45 0.30 7.29
CA GLN A 23 -0.94 0.07 7.70
C GLN A 23 -1.04 -0.70 9.03
N GLU A 24 0.07 -0.84 9.75
CA GLU A 24 0.08 -1.54 11.04
C GLU A 24 -0.63 -0.72 12.11
N GLU A 25 -1.18 -1.43 13.10
CA GLU A 25 -1.87 -0.82 14.24
C GLU A 25 -0.97 0.21 14.94
N GLY A 26 -1.53 1.38 15.22
CA GLY A 26 -0.82 2.48 15.89
C GLY A 26 0.14 3.29 15.00
N THR A 27 0.44 2.87 13.75
CA THR A 27 1.19 3.70 12.80
C THR A 27 0.33 4.84 12.28
N LEU A 28 0.90 5.79 11.55
CA LEU A 28 0.15 6.95 11.04
C LEU A 28 -1.12 6.52 10.29
N MET A 29 -0.96 5.73 9.21
CA MET A 29 -2.10 5.30 8.38
C MET A 29 -3.03 4.35 9.12
N GLY A 30 -2.47 3.40 9.90
CA GLY A 30 -3.24 2.48 10.72
C GLY A 30 -4.13 3.22 11.73
N SER A 31 -3.55 4.12 12.49
CA SER A 31 -4.26 4.90 13.51
C SER A 31 -5.35 5.81 12.91
N LEU A 32 -5.06 6.51 11.81
CA LEU A 32 -6.05 7.35 11.14
C LEU A 32 -7.23 6.53 10.60
N THR A 33 -6.95 5.32 10.09
CA THR A 33 -8.00 4.40 9.60
C THR A 33 -8.82 3.81 10.75
N GLU A 34 -8.18 3.35 11.82
CA GLU A 34 -8.83 2.78 13.00
C GLU A 34 -9.72 3.78 13.72
N ASN A 35 -9.26 5.04 13.81
CA ASN A 35 -10.05 6.13 14.35
C ASN A 35 -11.18 6.58 13.41
N GLY A 36 -11.25 6.04 12.21
CA GLY A 36 -12.28 6.35 11.22
C GLY A 36 -12.16 7.77 10.66
N TYR A 37 -10.99 8.36 10.62
CA TYR A 37 -10.74 9.66 10.01
C TYR A 37 -10.55 9.57 8.50
N ILE A 38 -9.91 8.51 8.02
CA ILE A 38 -9.62 8.30 6.60
C ILE A 38 -10.20 6.99 6.10
N GLN A 39 -10.60 6.98 4.83
CA GLN A 39 -10.91 5.76 4.08
C GLN A 39 -9.63 5.13 3.53
N SER A 40 -8.73 5.98 3.05
CA SER A 40 -7.41 5.60 2.52
C SER A 40 -6.42 6.75 2.67
N GLY A 41 -5.15 6.41 2.66
CA GLY A 41 -4.08 7.38 2.59
C GLY A 41 -2.88 6.82 1.85
N VAL A 42 -2.11 7.70 1.23
CA VAL A 42 -0.85 7.38 0.57
C VAL A 42 0.16 8.50 0.82
N ALA A 43 1.40 8.11 1.04
CA ALA A 43 2.55 8.99 1.08
C ALA A 43 3.47 8.66 -0.10
N VAL A 44 3.90 9.68 -0.85
CA VAL A 44 4.79 9.56 -1.99
C VAL A 44 5.96 10.53 -1.81
N PHE A 45 7.15 10.01 -1.87
CA PHE A 45 8.41 10.76 -1.70
C PHE A 45 9.20 10.73 -3.02
N SER A 46 8.92 11.65 -3.92
CA SER A 46 9.58 11.75 -5.23
C SER A 46 10.88 12.52 -5.12
N PRO A 47 12.05 11.93 -5.43
CA PRO A 47 13.34 12.60 -5.32
C PRO A 47 13.53 13.73 -6.36
N ASP A 48 12.82 13.67 -7.48
CA ASP A 48 12.99 14.48 -8.69
C ASP A 48 11.67 14.82 -9.39
N ALA A 49 10.63 15.18 -8.62
CA ALA A 49 9.31 15.53 -9.18
C ALA A 49 9.38 16.62 -10.26
N TRP A 50 10.37 17.52 -10.18
CA TRP A 50 10.70 18.55 -11.15
C TRP A 50 12.22 18.58 -11.33
N ALA A 51 12.71 19.04 -12.46
CA ALA A 51 14.13 19.00 -12.83
C ALA A 51 15.12 19.41 -11.72
N TYR A 52 14.70 20.25 -10.79
CA TYR A 52 15.55 20.78 -9.71
C TYR A 52 15.05 20.47 -8.30
N ASP A 53 13.80 20.03 -8.18
CA ASP A 53 13.14 19.84 -6.89
C ASP A 53 12.47 18.48 -6.81
N GLY A 54 12.58 17.83 -5.66
CA GLY A 54 11.75 16.71 -5.29
C GLY A 54 10.45 17.16 -4.59
N SER A 55 9.55 16.24 -4.34
CA SER A 55 8.29 16.51 -3.65
C SER A 55 7.95 15.40 -2.65
N ILE A 56 7.20 15.78 -1.62
CA ILE A 56 6.59 14.87 -0.67
C ILE A 56 5.10 15.16 -0.68
N PHE A 57 4.30 14.14 -0.99
CA PHE A 57 2.85 14.21 -0.96
C PHE A 57 2.34 13.23 0.08
N LEU A 58 1.43 13.72 0.94
CA LEU A 58 0.57 12.88 1.77
C LEU A 58 -0.87 13.19 1.34
N GLU A 59 -1.54 12.19 0.82
CA GLU A 59 -2.93 12.29 0.38
C GLU A 59 -3.81 11.41 1.25
N PHE A 60 -4.94 11.95 1.70
CA PHE A 60 -5.90 11.26 2.53
C PHE A 60 -7.30 11.41 1.96
N THR A 61 -7.99 10.31 1.72
CA THR A 61 -9.42 10.30 1.42
C THR A 61 -10.18 10.31 2.74
N LEU A 62 -10.84 11.43 3.03
CA LEU A 62 -11.47 11.65 4.32
C LEU A 62 -12.83 10.97 4.42
N THR A 63 -13.17 10.51 5.63
CA THR A 63 -14.55 10.20 6.02
C THR A 63 -15.27 11.48 6.44
N ASP A 64 -16.59 11.42 6.71
CA ASP A 64 -17.33 12.56 7.29
C ASP A 64 -16.75 12.96 8.66
N LYS A 65 -16.28 11.99 9.45
CA LYS A 65 -15.58 12.26 10.70
C LYS A 65 -14.24 12.96 10.45
N GLY A 66 -13.45 12.52 9.48
CA GLY A 66 -12.19 13.15 9.11
C GLY A 66 -12.36 14.56 8.58
N GLN A 67 -13.42 14.79 7.79
CA GLN A 67 -13.78 16.11 7.29
C GLN A 67 -14.00 17.13 8.42
N ASN A 68 -14.56 16.68 9.54
CA ASN A 68 -14.81 17.53 10.73
C ASN A 68 -13.61 17.60 11.70
N ASN A 69 -12.56 16.82 11.48
CA ASN A 69 -11.39 16.70 12.36
C ASN A 69 -10.07 16.82 11.58
N LYS A 70 -9.99 17.77 10.65
CA LYS A 70 -8.80 17.95 9.78
C LYS A 70 -7.55 18.29 10.58
N ASP A 71 -7.68 19.10 11.63
CA ASP A 71 -6.55 19.48 12.49
C ASP A 71 -5.96 18.27 13.24
N ASP A 72 -6.78 17.30 13.64
CA ASP A 72 -6.31 16.05 14.26
C ASP A 72 -5.50 15.21 13.26
N ILE A 73 -5.90 15.19 11.99
CA ILE A 73 -5.16 14.48 10.93
C ILE A 73 -3.82 15.15 10.70
N ILE A 74 -3.79 16.47 10.57
CA ILE A 74 -2.55 17.24 10.39
C ILE A 74 -1.63 17.08 11.61
N SER A 75 -2.17 17.18 12.81
CA SER A 75 -1.45 16.93 14.07
C SER A 75 -0.86 15.52 14.13
N SER A 76 -1.58 14.52 13.61
CA SER A 76 -1.09 13.14 13.53
C SER A 76 0.15 13.04 12.63
N VAL A 77 0.16 13.74 11.49
CA VAL A 77 1.31 13.79 10.58
C VAL A 77 2.54 14.38 11.28
N PHE A 78 2.40 15.55 11.93
CA PHE A 78 3.52 16.18 12.64
C PHE A 78 3.98 15.37 13.85
N SER A 79 3.04 14.76 14.57
CA SER A 79 3.34 13.84 15.66
C SER A 79 4.18 12.64 15.20
N TYR A 80 3.87 12.11 14.01
CA TYR A 80 4.61 11.01 13.42
C TYR A 80 6.01 11.43 12.93
N ILE A 81 6.16 12.61 12.33
CA ILE A 81 7.45 13.20 11.99
C ILE A 81 8.32 13.36 13.24
N ASN A 82 7.76 13.89 14.33
CA ASN A 82 8.44 14.04 15.60
C ASN A 82 8.85 12.71 16.21
N LEU A 83 8.00 11.69 16.09
CA LEU A 83 8.30 10.33 16.55
C LEU A 83 9.48 9.73 15.80
N ILE A 84 9.52 9.80 14.46
CA ILE A 84 10.65 9.31 13.66
C ILE A 84 11.93 10.05 14.04
N ASN A 85 11.88 11.35 14.25
CA ASN A 85 13.05 12.12 14.70
C ASN A 85 13.55 11.71 16.08
N LYS A 86 12.64 11.36 17.01
CA LYS A 86 12.95 10.98 18.40
C LYS A 86 13.45 9.55 18.52
N GLU A 87 12.78 8.59 17.89
CA GLU A 87 13.13 7.16 17.93
C GLU A 87 14.38 6.86 17.09
N GLY A 88 14.76 7.79 16.24
CA GLY A 88 15.89 7.64 15.35
C GLY A 88 15.56 6.89 14.08
N ILE A 89 16.54 6.83 13.21
CA ILE A 89 16.47 6.14 11.93
C ILE A 89 17.36 4.91 12.04
N VAL A 90 16.77 3.72 11.97
CA VAL A 90 17.41 2.45 12.25
C VAL A 90 17.73 1.65 10.99
N GLU A 91 18.86 0.96 10.99
CA GLU A 91 19.35 0.19 9.84
C GLU A 91 18.45 -1.00 9.51
N ASP A 92 17.74 -1.55 10.49
CA ASP A 92 16.85 -2.70 10.26
C ASP A 92 15.73 -2.40 9.27
N HIS A 93 15.18 -1.18 9.28
CA HIS A 93 14.20 -0.75 8.26
C HIS A 93 14.81 -0.64 6.86
N PHE A 94 16.08 -0.26 6.78
CA PHE A 94 16.81 -0.24 5.52
C PHE A 94 17.10 -1.66 5.00
N ASN A 95 17.46 -2.58 5.89
CA ASN A 95 17.67 -3.98 5.56
C ASN A 95 16.38 -4.65 5.10
N GLU A 96 15.24 -4.34 5.73
CA GLU A 96 13.93 -4.78 5.25
C GLU A 96 13.64 -4.24 3.85
N LEU A 97 13.85 -2.92 3.60
CA LEU A 97 13.68 -2.32 2.28
C LEU A 97 14.58 -3.00 1.23
N LYS A 98 15.82 -3.26 1.58
CA LYS A 98 16.76 -3.98 0.72
C LYS A 98 16.23 -5.37 0.33
N SER A 99 15.71 -6.13 1.29
CA SER A 99 15.12 -7.45 1.04
C SER A 99 13.88 -7.38 0.16
N ILE A 100 13.00 -6.37 0.39
CA ILE A 100 11.82 -6.14 -0.46
C ILE A 100 12.23 -5.85 -1.90
N ASN A 101 13.21 -4.96 -2.11
CA ASN A 101 13.69 -4.59 -3.43
C ASN A 101 14.36 -5.76 -4.14
N GLN A 102 15.12 -6.59 -3.42
CA GLN A 102 15.71 -7.82 -3.97
C GLN A 102 14.62 -8.79 -4.44
N ILE A 103 13.61 -9.05 -3.62
CA ILE A 103 12.47 -9.91 -3.99
C ILE A 103 11.74 -9.38 -5.22
N ALA A 104 11.51 -8.05 -5.26
CA ALA A 104 10.86 -7.40 -6.39
C ALA A 104 11.68 -7.55 -7.70
N PHE A 105 13.01 -7.46 -7.61
CA PHE A 105 13.88 -7.67 -8.77
C PHE A 105 13.89 -9.12 -9.25
N GLU A 106 13.94 -10.08 -8.34
CA GLU A 106 13.91 -11.50 -8.66
C GLU A 106 12.59 -11.94 -9.31
N ASN A 107 11.49 -11.28 -8.94
CA ASN A 107 10.15 -11.51 -9.49
C ASN A 107 9.76 -10.47 -10.55
N TYR A 108 10.75 -9.82 -11.16
CA TYR A 108 10.49 -8.79 -12.17
C TYR A 108 9.73 -9.39 -13.36
N THR A 109 8.54 -8.86 -13.59
CA THR A 109 7.73 -9.20 -14.77
C THR A 109 8.09 -8.27 -15.91
N PRO A 110 8.56 -8.77 -17.07
CA PRO A 110 8.93 -7.93 -18.20
C PRO A 110 7.77 -7.03 -18.62
N GLN A 111 8.03 -5.73 -18.70
CA GLN A 111 7.10 -4.74 -19.24
C GLN A 111 6.95 -4.92 -20.76
N THR A 112 5.92 -4.28 -21.35
CA THR A 112 5.86 -4.20 -22.81
C THR A 112 7.11 -3.49 -23.35
N PRO A 113 7.59 -3.82 -24.57
CA PRO A 113 8.79 -3.20 -25.12
C PRO A 113 8.76 -1.67 -25.12
N LEU A 114 7.58 -1.09 -25.36
CA LEU A 114 7.39 0.38 -25.33
C LEU A 114 7.54 0.94 -23.91
N SER A 115 6.87 0.34 -22.93
CA SER A 115 6.96 0.78 -21.52
C SER A 115 8.38 0.65 -20.99
N LEU A 116 9.07 -0.44 -21.34
CA LEU A 116 10.47 -0.64 -20.97
C LEU A 116 11.37 0.42 -21.60
N ALA A 117 11.21 0.71 -22.90
CA ALA A 117 12.00 1.72 -23.58
C ALA A 117 11.81 3.11 -22.97
N ILE A 118 10.58 3.49 -22.62
CA ILE A 118 10.29 4.75 -21.94
C ILE A 118 10.96 4.77 -20.56
N SER A 119 10.76 3.75 -19.76
CA SER A 119 11.35 3.64 -18.41
C SER A 119 12.88 3.75 -18.44
N LEU A 120 13.54 3.03 -19.35
CA LEU A 120 14.99 3.09 -19.48
C LEU A 120 15.48 4.46 -20.00
N SER A 121 14.74 5.07 -20.92
CA SER A 121 15.13 6.39 -21.47
C SER A 121 15.11 7.51 -20.43
N LEU A 122 14.24 7.43 -19.43
CA LEU A 122 14.17 8.39 -18.33
C LEU A 122 15.37 8.27 -17.38
N ARG A 123 15.97 7.09 -17.28
CA ARG A 123 17.09 6.81 -16.36
C ARG A 123 18.46 7.09 -16.97
N VAL A 124 18.57 7.13 -18.30
CA VAL A 124 19.86 7.19 -18.99
C VAL A 124 20.71 8.41 -18.63
N TYR A 125 20.09 9.50 -18.16
CA TYR A 125 20.77 10.73 -17.80
C TYR A 125 21.36 10.73 -16.38
N ASP A 126 20.73 10.01 -15.46
CA ASP A 126 21.07 10.08 -14.03
C ASP A 126 21.70 8.79 -13.50
N ILE A 127 21.55 7.68 -14.24
CA ILE A 127 21.98 6.35 -13.80
C ILE A 127 23.14 5.84 -14.66
N GLU A 128 24.15 5.28 -14.02
CA GLU A 128 25.27 4.65 -14.70
C GLU A 128 24.77 3.51 -15.63
N PRO A 129 25.30 3.38 -16.85
CA PRO A 129 24.82 2.40 -17.85
C PRO A 129 24.67 0.98 -17.32
N LYS A 130 25.55 0.53 -16.42
CA LYS A 130 25.52 -0.82 -15.84
C LYS A 130 24.34 -1.05 -14.89
N HIS A 131 23.70 0.04 -14.38
CA HIS A 131 22.60 -0.01 -13.45
C HIS A 131 21.27 0.50 -14.00
N ILE A 132 21.18 0.76 -15.30
CA ILE A 132 19.95 1.28 -15.92
C ILE A 132 18.75 0.35 -15.68
N ILE A 133 18.96 -0.98 -15.62
CA ILE A 133 17.90 -1.96 -15.46
C ILE A 133 17.55 -2.15 -13.98
N ASP A 134 18.54 -2.20 -13.10
CA ASP A 134 18.40 -2.61 -11.70
C ASP A 134 18.37 -1.45 -10.70
N SER A 135 18.55 -0.20 -11.13
CA SER A 135 18.67 0.97 -10.25
C SER A 135 17.48 1.16 -9.30
N GLU A 136 16.28 0.77 -9.71
CA GLU A 136 15.09 0.84 -8.85
C GLU A 136 15.17 -0.14 -7.67
N TYR A 137 15.93 -1.22 -7.83
CA TYR A 137 16.00 -2.33 -6.86
C TYR A 137 17.27 -2.32 -6.02
N VAL A 138 18.35 -1.71 -6.55
CA VAL A 138 19.63 -1.60 -5.82
C VAL A 138 19.43 -0.78 -4.56
N THR A 139 19.76 -1.36 -3.40
CA THR A 139 19.62 -0.73 -2.08
C THR A 139 20.91 -0.98 -1.31
N GLU A 140 21.74 0.06 -1.20
CA GLU A 140 23.11 -0.02 -0.68
C GLU A 140 23.48 1.22 0.14
N ASN A 141 24.42 1.06 1.05
CA ASN A 141 25.02 2.15 1.79
C ASN A 141 24.02 2.97 2.61
N PHE A 142 23.42 2.36 3.62
CA PHE A 142 22.55 3.05 4.56
C PHE A 142 23.15 4.36 5.07
N SER A 143 22.42 5.45 4.98
CA SER A 143 22.81 6.76 5.49
C SER A 143 21.67 7.41 6.27
N PRO A 144 21.71 7.33 7.60
CA PRO A 144 20.72 7.98 8.46
C PRO A 144 20.70 9.50 8.28
N GLU A 145 21.83 10.10 7.88
CA GLU A 145 21.95 11.55 7.62
C GLU A 145 21.12 11.96 6.41
N LEU A 146 21.15 11.17 5.33
CA LEU A 146 20.34 11.43 4.14
C LEU A 146 18.85 11.29 4.44
N VAL A 147 18.45 10.22 5.15
CA VAL A 147 17.06 10.04 5.55
C VAL A 147 16.59 11.21 6.41
N ARG A 148 17.41 11.64 7.40
CA ARG A 148 17.11 12.79 8.24
C ARG A 148 17.04 14.10 7.45
N SER A 149 17.88 14.26 6.43
CA SER A 149 17.87 15.47 5.59
C SER A 149 16.55 15.61 4.81
N VAL A 150 15.95 14.51 4.37
CA VAL A 150 14.64 14.50 3.72
C VAL A 150 13.54 14.80 4.74
N LEU A 151 13.55 14.13 5.88
CA LEU A 151 12.55 14.30 6.94
C LEU A 151 12.51 15.75 7.47
N ASN A 152 13.65 16.40 7.64
CA ASN A 152 13.75 17.77 8.14
C ASN A 152 13.19 18.83 7.17
N GLN A 153 12.93 18.47 5.91
CA GLN A 153 12.27 19.38 4.96
C GLN A 153 10.74 19.41 5.14
N MET A 154 10.18 18.49 5.93
CA MET A 154 8.77 18.47 6.31
C MET A 154 8.52 19.43 7.49
N ASN A 155 8.49 20.72 7.22
CA ASN A 155 8.40 21.80 8.22
C ASN A 155 7.46 22.92 7.75
N SER A 156 7.27 23.93 8.62
CA SER A 156 6.33 25.04 8.39
C SER A 156 6.63 25.91 7.15
N GLU A 157 7.87 25.94 6.70
CA GLU A 157 8.25 26.78 5.56
C GLU A 157 7.95 26.10 4.23
N ASN A 158 7.85 24.74 4.25
CA ASN A 158 7.71 23.93 3.04
C ASN A 158 6.33 23.27 2.91
N ILE A 159 5.43 23.47 3.87
CA ILE A 159 4.10 22.83 3.84
C ILE A 159 3.10 23.60 2.99
N ARG A 160 2.30 22.86 2.22
CA ARG A 160 1.06 23.32 1.60
C ARG A 160 -0.02 22.29 1.88
N ILE A 161 -1.18 22.76 2.30
CA ILE A 161 -2.33 21.90 2.61
C ILE A 161 -3.39 22.16 1.56
N TYR A 162 -3.80 21.13 0.84
CA TYR A 162 -4.90 21.18 -0.10
C TYR A 162 -6.09 20.45 0.50
N HIS A 163 -7.19 21.16 0.66
CA HIS A 163 -8.46 20.57 1.03
C HIS A 163 -9.40 20.63 -0.17
N VAL A 164 -9.80 19.46 -0.67
CA VAL A 164 -10.70 19.34 -1.84
C VAL A 164 -12.03 18.79 -1.37
N SER A 165 -13.08 19.59 -1.53
CA SER A 165 -14.45 19.22 -1.17
C SER A 165 -15.45 20.02 -2.04
N PRO A 166 -16.59 19.42 -2.41
CA PRO A 166 -17.66 20.16 -3.11
C PRO A 166 -18.31 21.26 -2.25
N ASP A 167 -18.17 21.16 -0.92
CA ASP A 167 -18.83 22.07 0.04
C ASP A 167 -17.96 23.27 0.44
N GLU A 168 -16.73 23.39 -0.12
CA GLU A 168 -15.84 24.50 0.22
C GLU A 168 -16.29 25.82 -0.40
N VAL A 169 -16.24 26.87 0.43
CA VAL A 169 -16.49 28.23 -0.04
C VAL A 169 -15.28 28.76 -0.78
N THR A 170 -15.44 29.01 -2.06
CA THR A 170 -14.40 29.52 -2.95
C THR A 170 -14.61 30.99 -3.30
N ASN A 171 -13.54 31.72 -3.60
CA ASN A 171 -13.58 33.13 -3.99
C ASN A 171 -12.86 33.42 -5.31
N GLN A 172 -12.29 32.39 -5.94
CA GLN A 172 -11.63 32.45 -7.25
C GLN A 172 -12.04 31.24 -8.08
N ASN A 173 -12.02 31.37 -9.40
CA ASN A 173 -12.33 30.29 -10.32
C ASN A 173 -11.07 29.73 -10.97
N LEU A 174 -11.05 28.46 -11.26
CA LEU A 174 -10.01 27.83 -12.07
C LEU A 174 -10.09 28.34 -13.51
N GLN A 175 -8.97 28.60 -14.14
CA GLN A 175 -8.93 29.21 -15.46
C GLN A 175 -9.26 28.20 -16.59
N PHE A 176 -8.94 26.94 -16.42
CA PHE A 176 -9.02 25.91 -17.47
C PHE A 176 -9.82 24.68 -17.05
N ALA A 177 -10.53 24.72 -15.92
CA ALA A 177 -11.37 23.64 -15.44
C ALA A 177 -12.59 24.21 -14.67
N ASP A 178 -13.65 23.43 -14.60
CA ASP A 178 -14.77 23.74 -13.73
C ASP A 178 -14.35 23.59 -12.25
N GLY A 179 -14.64 24.63 -11.46
CA GLY A 179 -14.34 24.65 -10.03
C GLY A 179 -13.80 25.98 -9.57
N GLY A 180 -13.75 26.14 -8.26
CA GLY A 180 -13.21 27.32 -7.59
C GLY A 180 -12.16 26.95 -6.55
N TYR A 181 -11.44 27.95 -6.08
CA TYR A 181 -10.48 27.79 -4.99
C TYR A 181 -10.43 29.03 -4.09
N ARG A 182 -9.84 28.85 -2.93
CA ARG A 182 -9.48 29.90 -1.98
C ARG A 182 -8.09 29.60 -1.45
N VAL A 183 -7.26 30.61 -1.33
CA VAL A 183 -5.93 30.51 -0.71
C VAL A 183 -5.92 31.26 0.59
N GLU A 184 -5.44 30.61 1.63
CA GLU A 184 -5.30 31.18 2.97
C GLU A 184 -3.91 30.89 3.51
N ASP A 185 -3.38 31.82 4.29
CA ASP A 185 -2.12 31.62 4.99
C ASP A 185 -2.34 30.76 6.23
N ILE A 186 -1.46 29.79 6.46
CA ILE A 186 -1.46 29.01 7.69
C ILE A 186 -0.98 29.91 8.83
N SER A 187 -1.79 30.05 9.89
CA SER A 187 -1.41 30.86 11.05
C SER A 187 -0.24 30.21 11.80
N LYS A 188 0.61 31.03 12.43
CA LYS A 188 1.69 30.53 13.27
C LYS A 188 1.16 29.73 14.46
N ASP A 189 0.02 30.13 14.99
CA ASP A 189 -0.61 29.46 16.15
C ASP A 189 -1.10 28.08 15.76
N SER A 190 -1.79 27.92 14.62
CA SER A 190 -2.24 26.63 14.10
C SER A 190 -1.03 25.70 13.85
N PHE A 191 0.03 26.22 13.22
CA PHE A 191 1.22 25.42 12.99
C PHE A 191 1.90 24.98 14.30
N GLN A 192 1.98 25.85 15.30
CA GLN A 192 2.52 25.49 16.62
C GLN A 192 1.66 24.45 17.33
N GLU A 193 0.35 24.56 17.24
CA GLU A 193 -0.58 23.58 17.81
C GLU A 193 -0.36 22.20 17.19
N TRP A 194 -0.36 22.08 15.86
CA TRP A 194 -0.13 20.83 15.15
C TRP A 194 1.24 20.24 15.46
N SER A 195 2.30 21.05 15.47
CA SER A 195 3.68 20.60 15.68
C SER A 195 3.98 20.17 17.11
N ASN A 196 3.28 20.73 18.09
CA ASN A 196 3.48 20.43 19.52
C ASN A 196 2.56 19.30 20.02
N THR A 197 1.57 18.91 19.22
CA THR A 197 0.68 17.81 19.58
C THR A 197 1.48 16.50 19.57
N SER A 198 1.37 15.72 20.65
CA SER A 198 1.99 14.41 20.76
C SER A 198 0.90 13.35 20.90
N LEU A 199 0.79 12.50 19.89
CA LEU A 199 -0.14 11.38 19.86
C LEU A 199 0.59 10.06 20.14
N ALA A 200 -0.14 9.08 20.66
CA ALA A 200 0.41 7.74 20.92
C ALA A 200 0.50 6.93 19.62
N LEU A 201 1.43 7.34 18.73
CA LEU A 201 1.74 6.63 17.50
C LEU A 201 2.96 5.73 17.70
N VAL A 202 3.13 4.72 16.84
CA VAL A 202 4.26 3.81 16.83
C VAL A 202 4.93 3.79 15.45
N ILE A 203 6.23 3.53 15.43
CA ILE A 203 6.96 3.18 14.22
C ILE A 203 6.74 1.68 13.98
N PRO A 204 6.44 1.23 12.75
CA PRO A 204 6.26 -0.20 12.48
C PRO A 204 7.52 -0.96 12.83
N ASN A 205 7.37 -2.20 13.30
CA ASN A 205 8.54 -3.05 13.52
C ASN A 205 9.10 -3.53 12.17
N PRO A 206 10.43 -3.45 11.97
CA PRO A 206 11.03 -4.00 10.76
C PRO A 206 10.85 -5.52 10.73
N GLU A 207 10.45 -6.05 9.56
CA GLU A 207 10.35 -7.48 9.36
C GLU A 207 11.64 -8.03 8.77
N VAL A 208 12.19 -9.09 9.37
CA VAL A 208 13.25 -9.88 8.73
C VAL A 208 12.60 -10.72 7.64
N ILE A 209 12.84 -10.35 6.38
CA ILE A 209 12.39 -11.13 5.24
C ILE A 209 13.51 -12.10 4.89
N GLU A 210 13.39 -13.32 5.38
CA GLU A 210 14.29 -14.41 5.00
C GLU A 210 13.98 -14.82 3.57
N ASP A 211 15.03 -15.00 2.78
CA ASP A 211 14.91 -15.68 1.49
C ASP A 211 14.69 -17.17 1.82
N ASP A 212 13.42 -17.57 1.82
CA ASP A 212 13.08 -18.97 1.99
C ASP A 212 13.68 -19.74 0.81
N ASP A 213 14.63 -20.62 1.10
CA ASP A 213 15.05 -21.65 0.18
C ASP A 213 13.79 -22.40 -0.29
N GLU A 214 13.27 -22.01 -1.44
CA GLU A 214 12.17 -22.71 -2.06
C GLU A 214 12.65 -24.13 -2.38
N GLN A 215 12.41 -25.03 -1.45
CA GLN A 215 12.27 -26.42 -1.85
C GLN A 215 11.13 -26.41 -2.87
N SER A 216 11.49 -26.49 -4.14
CA SER A 216 10.53 -26.76 -5.20
C SER A 216 9.67 -27.90 -4.68
N LEU A 217 8.37 -27.64 -4.46
CA LEU A 217 7.44 -28.71 -4.20
C LEU A 217 7.64 -29.68 -5.36
N GLY A 218 8.35 -30.78 -5.11
CA GLY A 218 8.70 -31.80 -6.10
C GLY A 218 7.48 -32.62 -6.52
N LEU A 219 6.38 -31.91 -6.78
CA LEU A 219 5.23 -32.43 -7.47
C LEU A 219 5.70 -32.82 -8.85
N ALA A 220 5.71 -34.12 -9.13
CA ALA A 220 5.95 -34.65 -10.47
C ALA A 220 5.08 -33.87 -11.44
N LEU A 221 5.72 -33.01 -12.23
CA LEU A 221 5.07 -32.05 -13.13
C LEU A 221 4.45 -32.86 -14.29
N ALA A 222 3.23 -33.36 -14.05
CA ALA A 222 2.43 -33.92 -15.11
C ALA A 222 1.79 -32.76 -15.88
N ASP A 223 1.89 -32.79 -17.21
CA ASP A 223 1.26 -31.84 -18.12
C ASP A 223 -0.26 -31.83 -17.93
N TYR A 224 -0.77 -30.90 -17.13
CA TYR A 224 -2.19 -30.70 -16.98
C TYR A 224 -2.66 -29.62 -17.94
N LYS A 225 -3.32 -30.02 -19.02
CA LYS A 225 -3.99 -29.09 -19.96
C LYS A 225 -5.25 -28.46 -19.38
N SER A 226 -5.77 -29.01 -18.29
CA SER A 226 -6.95 -28.53 -17.56
C SER A 226 -6.83 -28.85 -16.08
N PRO A 227 -7.44 -28.07 -15.18
CA PRO A 227 -7.38 -28.33 -13.74
C PRO A 227 -7.86 -29.74 -13.40
N LYS A 228 -7.09 -30.45 -12.59
CA LYS A 228 -7.48 -31.77 -12.06
C LYS A 228 -7.94 -31.63 -10.62
N LYS A 229 -9.05 -32.30 -10.28
CA LYS A 229 -9.49 -32.40 -8.90
C LYS A 229 -8.46 -33.20 -8.09
N ALA A 230 -7.81 -32.52 -7.15
CA ALA A 230 -6.78 -33.08 -6.27
C ALA A 230 -7.37 -33.56 -4.94
N TYR A 231 -8.45 -32.92 -4.49
CA TYR A 231 -9.12 -33.24 -3.21
C TYR A 231 -10.63 -32.98 -3.31
N SER A 232 -11.43 -33.78 -2.62
CA SER A 232 -12.88 -33.57 -2.51
C SER A 232 -13.37 -34.29 -1.26
N ASP A 233 -13.74 -33.54 -0.22
CA ASP A 233 -14.32 -34.04 1.03
C ASP A 233 -15.04 -32.90 1.76
N ASP A 234 -16.12 -33.23 2.49
CA ASP A 234 -16.86 -32.39 3.43
C ASP A 234 -17.00 -30.91 3.05
N GLY A 235 -17.47 -30.65 1.83
CA GLY A 235 -17.70 -29.29 1.33
C GLY A 235 -16.44 -28.59 0.78
N VAL A 236 -15.26 -29.23 0.87
CA VAL A 236 -14.02 -28.70 0.31
C VAL A 236 -13.66 -29.42 -0.99
N GLN A 237 -13.37 -28.65 -2.03
CA GLN A 237 -12.86 -29.18 -3.30
C GLN A 237 -11.59 -28.41 -3.69
N ALA A 238 -10.51 -29.14 -3.97
CA ALA A 238 -9.28 -28.54 -4.48
C ALA A 238 -8.97 -29.03 -5.89
N TYR A 239 -8.56 -28.11 -6.73
CA TYR A 239 -8.15 -28.35 -8.09
C TYR A 239 -6.72 -27.87 -8.30
N LEU A 240 -5.93 -28.65 -9.00
CA LEU A 240 -4.55 -28.32 -9.36
C LEU A 240 -4.44 -28.18 -10.88
N SER A 241 -3.82 -27.10 -11.31
CA SER A 241 -3.43 -26.87 -12.70
C SER A 241 -1.95 -26.53 -12.76
N HIS A 242 -1.27 -26.99 -13.79
CA HIS A 242 0.13 -26.68 -14.03
C HIS A 242 0.30 -26.10 -15.43
N THR A 243 1.14 -25.05 -15.55
CA THR A 243 1.50 -24.49 -16.85
C THR A 243 2.91 -24.92 -17.22
N GLN A 244 3.08 -25.38 -18.46
CA GLN A 244 4.40 -25.68 -19.03
C GLN A 244 5.07 -24.47 -19.70
N TYR A 245 4.36 -23.34 -19.79
CA TYR A 245 4.85 -22.14 -20.48
C TYR A 245 5.74 -21.27 -19.60
N PHE A 246 5.56 -21.32 -18.27
CA PHE A 246 6.30 -20.51 -17.32
C PHE A 246 7.05 -21.42 -16.34
N LYS A 247 8.37 -21.31 -16.33
CA LYS A 247 9.25 -22.01 -15.38
C LYS A 247 9.71 -21.02 -14.30
N GLY A 248 8.77 -20.50 -13.54
CA GLY A 248 9.05 -19.56 -12.47
C GLY A 248 8.76 -20.16 -11.10
N ARG A 249 9.15 -19.43 -10.07
CA ARG A 249 8.81 -19.73 -8.66
C ARG A 249 7.43 -19.18 -8.28
N GLU A 250 6.70 -18.62 -9.23
CA GLU A 250 5.40 -17.98 -9.04
C GLU A 250 4.27 -18.97 -9.26
N SER A 251 3.22 -18.80 -8.47
CA SER A 251 1.97 -19.53 -8.63
C SER A 251 0.77 -18.62 -8.35
N THR A 252 -0.41 -19.12 -8.66
CA THR A 252 -1.67 -18.50 -8.27
C THR A 252 -2.44 -19.49 -7.41
N LEU A 253 -2.76 -19.06 -6.18
CA LEU A 253 -3.68 -19.78 -5.31
C LEU A 253 -5.01 -19.02 -5.29
N GLN A 254 -6.12 -19.72 -5.54
CA GLN A 254 -7.46 -19.17 -5.42
C GLN A 254 -8.22 -19.92 -4.36
N VAL A 255 -8.81 -19.18 -3.42
CA VAL A 255 -9.66 -19.73 -2.37
C VAL A 255 -11.03 -19.08 -2.48
N GLY A 256 -12.05 -19.83 -2.88
CA GLY A 256 -13.42 -19.37 -3.03
C GLY A 256 -14.31 -19.86 -1.88
N LEU A 257 -15.06 -18.94 -1.28
CA LEU A 257 -16.13 -19.24 -0.33
C LEU A 257 -17.44 -19.30 -1.10
N ILE A 258 -17.82 -20.51 -1.51
CA ILE A 258 -18.93 -20.73 -2.46
C ILE A 258 -20.23 -20.96 -1.70
N SER A 259 -21.27 -20.21 -2.05
CA SER A 259 -22.62 -20.30 -1.48
C SER A 259 -23.64 -19.79 -2.49
N ASP A 260 -24.87 -20.33 -2.44
CA ASP A 260 -25.99 -19.84 -3.25
C ASP A 260 -26.61 -18.55 -2.67
N LEU A 261 -26.20 -18.17 -1.46
CA LEU A 261 -26.77 -17.03 -0.73
C LEU A 261 -26.60 -15.67 -1.46
N PRO A 262 -25.43 -15.32 -2.00
CA PRO A 262 -25.25 -14.02 -2.66
C PRO A 262 -26.23 -13.78 -3.82
N MET A 263 -26.51 -14.79 -4.62
CA MET A 263 -27.41 -14.69 -5.78
C MET A 263 -28.89 -14.90 -5.46
N SER A 264 -29.24 -15.20 -4.20
CA SER A 264 -30.63 -15.50 -3.83
C SER A 264 -31.54 -14.26 -3.87
N THR A 265 -30.99 -13.07 -3.61
CA THR A 265 -31.67 -11.77 -3.72
C THR A 265 -30.70 -10.67 -4.09
N VAL A 266 -31.21 -9.53 -4.62
CA VAL A 266 -30.39 -8.35 -4.91
C VAL A 266 -29.73 -7.80 -3.63
N ASP A 267 -30.45 -7.82 -2.51
CA ASP A 267 -29.92 -7.34 -1.23
C ASP A 267 -28.75 -8.21 -0.74
N ASN A 268 -28.81 -9.51 -0.95
CA ASN A 268 -27.73 -10.42 -0.59
C ASN A 268 -26.50 -10.22 -1.51
N LEU A 269 -26.70 -9.96 -2.77
CA LEU A 269 -25.61 -9.65 -3.71
C LEU A 269 -24.88 -8.35 -3.30
N ILE A 270 -25.65 -7.30 -3.02
CA ILE A 270 -25.09 -6.01 -2.53
C ILE A 270 -24.39 -6.24 -1.19
N SER A 271 -24.99 -7.00 -0.27
CA SER A 271 -24.38 -7.28 1.04
C SER A 271 -23.07 -8.05 0.93
N SER A 272 -22.96 -8.99 0.00
CA SER A 272 -21.70 -9.71 -0.29
C SER A 272 -20.60 -8.75 -0.78
N GLY A 273 -20.94 -7.82 -1.68
CA GLY A 273 -20.02 -6.78 -2.15
C GLY A 273 -19.57 -5.86 -1.01
N LEU A 274 -20.51 -5.41 -0.17
CA LEU A 274 -20.20 -4.57 1.00
C LEU A 274 -19.29 -5.30 2.00
N LEU A 275 -19.57 -6.58 2.29
CA LEU A 275 -18.75 -7.41 3.16
C LEU A 275 -17.32 -7.53 2.64
N THR A 276 -17.17 -7.73 1.33
CA THR A 276 -15.87 -7.79 0.68
C THR A 276 -15.08 -6.49 0.89
N ILE A 277 -15.69 -5.33 0.64
CA ILE A 277 -15.06 -4.03 0.83
C ILE A 277 -14.67 -3.78 2.29
N MET A 278 -15.57 -4.10 3.23
CA MET A 278 -15.31 -3.94 4.65
C MET A 278 -14.15 -4.82 5.11
N PHE A 279 -14.14 -6.09 4.69
CA PHE A 279 -13.07 -7.03 5.03
C PHE A 279 -11.72 -6.60 4.48
N LEU A 280 -11.69 -6.17 3.20
CA LEU A 280 -10.51 -5.61 2.55
C LEU A 280 -9.90 -4.46 3.35
N ASN A 281 -10.73 -3.48 3.67
CA ASN A 281 -10.27 -2.28 4.36
C ASN A 281 -9.77 -2.56 5.78
N ASN A 282 -10.33 -3.56 6.45
CA ASN A 282 -9.93 -3.95 7.81
C ASN A 282 -8.62 -4.77 7.87
N ASN A 283 -8.20 -5.37 6.75
CA ASN A 283 -7.05 -6.28 6.73
C ASN A 283 -5.88 -5.78 5.88
N ARG A 284 -5.78 -4.45 5.65
CA ARG A 284 -4.73 -3.84 4.82
C ARG A 284 -3.31 -4.20 5.28
N SER A 285 -3.07 -4.25 6.59
CA SER A 285 -1.77 -4.63 7.14
C SER A 285 -1.35 -6.06 6.74
N LEU A 286 -2.30 -7.00 6.72
CA LEU A 286 -2.03 -8.37 6.28
C LEU A 286 -1.64 -8.42 4.81
N TYR A 287 -2.34 -7.68 3.95
CA TYR A 287 -2.04 -7.60 2.52
C TYR A 287 -0.69 -6.92 2.27
N GLN A 288 -0.38 -5.86 3.02
CA GLN A 288 0.91 -5.19 2.92
C GLN A 288 2.07 -6.11 3.32
N ARG A 289 1.92 -6.90 4.38
CA ARG A 289 2.93 -7.90 4.78
C ARG A 289 3.12 -8.99 3.73
N ALA A 290 2.03 -9.46 3.10
CA ALA A 290 2.13 -10.41 2.01
C ALA A 290 2.88 -9.82 0.81
N PHE A 291 2.56 -8.57 0.46
CA PHE A 291 3.20 -7.86 -0.66
C PHE A 291 4.71 -7.68 -0.46
N LYS A 292 5.16 -7.32 0.75
CA LYS A 292 6.59 -7.25 1.12
C LYS A 292 7.33 -8.57 0.85
N ARG A 293 6.62 -9.69 0.85
CA ARG A 293 7.16 -11.06 0.60
C ARG A 293 6.92 -11.55 -0.82
N GLY A 294 6.55 -10.66 -1.72
CA GLY A 294 6.30 -10.99 -3.13
C GLY A 294 4.98 -11.72 -3.38
N ILE A 295 3.98 -11.55 -2.50
CA ILE A 295 2.64 -12.13 -2.65
C ILE A 295 1.62 -11.00 -2.74
N ALA A 296 1.02 -10.84 -3.91
CA ALA A 296 -0.14 -9.96 -4.08
C ALA A 296 -1.42 -10.73 -3.71
N ILE A 297 -2.31 -10.10 -2.95
CA ILE A 297 -3.61 -10.66 -2.56
C ILE A 297 -4.71 -9.77 -3.15
N ASP A 298 -5.58 -10.37 -3.94
CA ASP A 298 -6.72 -9.73 -4.58
C ASP A 298 -8.01 -10.43 -4.14
N PRO A 299 -8.72 -9.91 -3.14
CA PRO A 299 -10.07 -10.38 -2.80
C PRO A 299 -11.09 -9.67 -3.68
N SER A 300 -11.86 -10.44 -4.41
CA SER A 300 -12.92 -9.93 -5.27
C SER A 300 -14.05 -10.94 -5.39
N PRO A 301 -15.29 -10.51 -5.54
CA PRO A 301 -16.38 -11.43 -5.85
C PRO A 301 -16.17 -12.04 -7.23
N ASN A 302 -16.62 -13.28 -7.42
CA ASN A 302 -16.78 -13.86 -8.75
C ASN A 302 -18.11 -13.40 -9.38
N ASP A 303 -18.41 -13.86 -10.59
CA ASP A 303 -19.64 -13.53 -11.32
C ASP A 303 -20.92 -13.98 -10.60
N GLU A 304 -20.83 -14.91 -9.68
CA GLU A 304 -21.91 -15.42 -8.81
C GLU A 304 -21.99 -14.68 -7.47
N GLY A 305 -21.20 -13.62 -7.27
CA GLY A 305 -21.16 -12.85 -6.02
C GLY A 305 -20.47 -13.55 -4.85
N ASN A 306 -19.85 -14.70 -5.09
CA ASN A 306 -19.08 -15.42 -4.09
C ASN A 306 -17.71 -14.76 -3.87
N LEU A 307 -17.28 -14.64 -2.63
CA LEU A 307 -15.97 -14.08 -2.29
C LEU A 307 -14.84 -15.03 -2.69
N VAL A 308 -13.91 -14.55 -3.49
CA VAL A 308 -12.72 -15.27 -3.93
C VAL A 308 -11.47 -14.50 -3.55
N PHE A 309 -10.57 -15.13 -2.82
CA PHE A 309 -9.24 -14.61 -2.54
C PHE A 309 -8.26 -15.18 -3.57
N ARG A 310 -7.62 -14.32 -4.34
CA ARG A 310 -6.58 -14.67 -5.29
C ARG A 310 -5.23 -14.23 -4.76
N LEU A 311 -4.32 -15.17 -4.58
CA LEU A 311 -2.96 -14.94 -4.14
C LEU A 311 -2.02 -15.21 -5.31
N TYR A 312 -1.22 -14.21 -5.69
CA TYR A 312 -0.27 -14.28 -6.81
C TYR A 312 1.15 -14.10 -6.31
N GLY A 313 2.11 -14.73 -6.95
CA GLY A 313 3.53 -14.57 -6.68
C GLY A 313 4.18 -15.78 -6.07
N ARG A 314 5.12 -15.60 -5.15
CA ARG A 314 5.92 -16.72 -4.59
C ARG A 314 5.06 -17.78 -3.93
N SER A 315 5.24 -19.02 -4.31
CA SER A 315 4.37 -20.16 -3.90
C SER A 315 4.55 -20.57 -2.44
N SER A 316 5.75 -20.43 -1.89
CA SER A 316 6.14 -21.00 -0.60
C SER A 316 5.29 -20.54 0.59
N LYS A 317 4.76 -19.32 0.57
CA LYS A 317 3.98 -18.73 1.67
C LYS A 317 2.50 -18.51 1.36
N GLN A 318 2.03 -18.81 0.16
CA GLN A 318 0.64 -18.55 -0.23
C GLN A 318 -0.35 -19.28 0.65
N ILE A 319 -0.07 -20.52 1.04
CA ILE A 319 -0.96 -21.32 1.91
C ILE A 319 -1.05 -20.69 3.30
N ASP A 320 0.08 -20.24 3.87
CA ASP A 320 0.11 -19.58 5.18
C ASP A 320 -0.75 -18.30 5.18
N TYR A 321 -0.63 -17.48 4.11
CA TYR A 321 -1.44 -16.28 3.97
C TYR A 321 -2.92 -16.58 3.72
N ALA A 322 -3.22 -17.60 2.91
CA ALA A 322 -4.59 -18.04 2.69
C ALA A 322 -5.25 -18.50 4.02
N THR A 323 -4.51 -19.26 4.83
CA THR A 323 -4.98 -19.70 6.16
C THR A 323 -5.26 -18.49 7.07
N LYS A 324 -4.32 -17.53 7.15
CA LYS A 324 -4.52 -16.29 7.93
C LYS A 324 -5.70 -15.46 7.44
N ILE A 325 -5.95 -15.42 6.13
CA ILE A 325 -7.12 -14.73 5.56
C ILE A 325 -8.41 -15.40 6.01
N LEU A 326 -8.47 -16.74 5.95
CA LEU A 326 -9.67 -17.49 6.38
C LEU A 326 -9.93 -17.34 7.88
N GLU A 327 -8.90 -17.43 8.73
CA GLU A 327 -9.01 -17.17 10.17
C GLU A 327 -9.54 -15.75 10.44
N LYS A 328 -8.97 -14.73 9.75
CA LYS A 328 -9.43 -13.35 9.86
C LYS A 328 -10.85 -13.14 9.36
N PHE A 329 -11.29 -13.92 8.35
CA PHE A 329 -12.64 -13.85 7.83
C PHE A 329 -13.65 -14.46 8.80
N ASP A 330 -13.31 -15.56 9.42
CA ASP A 330 -14.15 -16.23 10.44
C ASP A 330 -14.36 -15.34 11.67
N ASP A 331 -13.32 -14.65 12.11
CA ASP A 331 -13.36 -13.74 13.25
C ASP A 331 -13.89 -12.33 12.91
N PHE A 332 -14.19 -12.04 11.64
CA PHE A 332 -14.52 -10.69 11.19
C PHE A 332 -15.87 -10.21 11.72
N GLN A 333 -15.83 -9.10 12.45
CA GLN A 333 -17.02 -8.42 12.98
C GLN A 333 -17.16 -7.04 12.33
N PRO A 334 -18.09 -6.84 11.38
CA PRO A 334 -18.35 -5.55 10.76
C PRO A 334 -18.77 -4.49 11.79
N LYS A 335 -18.17 -3.30 11.69
CA LYS A 335 -18.55 -2.15 12.51
C LYS A 335 -19.37 -1.17 11.67
N GLU A 336 -20.24 -0.40 12.30
CA GLU A 336 -21.13 0.56 11.62
C GLU A 336 -20.39 1.56 10.74
N PHE A 337 -19.26 2.10 11.20
CA PHE A 337 -18.47 3.04 10.39
C PHE A 337 -17.88 2.38 9.14
N MET A 338 -17.49 1.09 9.20
CA MET A 338 -16.98 0.34 8.05
C MET A 338 -18.08 0.16 7.00
N PHE A 339 -19.30 -0.14 7.46
CA PHE A 339 -20.46 -0.26 6.58
C PHE A 339 -20.77 1.06 5.88
N ASN A 340 -20.83 2.16 6.62
CA ASN A 340 -21.09 3.49 6.06
C ASN A 340 -20.04 3.89 5.02
N ASN A 341 -18.77 3.62 5.29
CA ASN A 341 -17.68 3.86 4.34
C ASN A 341 -17.80 2.98 3.08
N ALA A 342 -18.14 1.70 3.24
CA ALA A 342 -18.32 0.79 2.11
C ALA A 342 -19.51 1.21 1.22
N VAL A 343 -20.62 1.63 1.82
CA VAL A 343 -21.79 2.16 1.08
C VAL A 343 -21.42 3.42 0.29
N LYS A 344 -20.62 4.32 0.87
CA LYS A 344 -20.16 5.54 0.17
C LYS A 344 -19.31 5.16 -1.03
N LEU A 345 -18.33 4.28 -0.86
CA LEU A 345 -17.50 3.79 -1.96
C LEU A 345 -18.31 3.17 -3.10
N LEU A 346 -19.35 2.38 -2.80
CA LEU A 346 -20.22 1.80 -3.85
C LEU A 346 -21.11 2.81 -4.58
N LYS A 347 -21.38 3.98 -3.97
CA LYS A 347 -22.18 5.03 -4.63
C LYS A 347 -21.35 5.93 -5.52
N ASP A 348 -20.06 6.00 -5.30
CA ASP A 348 -19.11 6.83 -6.05
C ASP A 348 -18.59 6.10 -7.32
N PHE A 349 -18.97 4.82 -7.53
CA PHE A 349 -18.80 4.02 -8.72
C PHE A 349 -20.09 4.00 -9.57
#